data_705a90346dde066898b04d01c85f63db
#
_entry.id   705a90346dde066898b04d01c85f63db
#
_cell.length_a   1.000
_cell.length_b   1.000
_cell.length_c   1.000
_cell.angle_alpha   90.00
_cell.angle_beta   90.00
_cell.angle_gamma   90.00
#
_symmetry.space_group_name_H-M   'P 1'
#
loop_
_entity.id
_entity.type
_entity.pdbx_description
1 polymer ?
#
loop_
_entity_poly.entity_id
_entity_poly.type
_entity_poly.pdbx_seq_one_letter_code
_entity_poly.pdbx_strand_id
1 'polypeptide(L)'
;RWWSARPTKTEYLGKTPLVVGPDLHMEIKLKAENPKSVGADRIVDCTYGYRKCKGSCIIVDFGTATTFDYVNNEGEFQYTVIAPGLGISATALTSQTAKLPEIEIKKPESVLGTNTITGMQSGVVYGYIGTVEYILKEMKKALNDYDCTVIATGGLGRVIASETDEIDEYDPDVAYKGIRILYELNKGVK
;
A
#
# COMPACT_ATOMS: atom_id res chain seq x y z
N ARG A 1 -13.88 -9.64 3.63
CA ARG A 1 -14.52 -10.93 3.17
C ARG A 1 -15.38 -10.75 1.90
N TRP A 2 -14.96 -9.97 0.94
CA TRP A 2 -15.66 -9.78 -0.34
C TRP A 2 -15.33 -10.86 -1.38
N TRP A 3 -14.39 -11.76 -1.09
CA TRP A 3 -13.77 -12.68 -2.04
C TRP A 3 -14.44 -14.06 -2.14
N SER A 4 -15.43 -14.37 -1.30
CA SER A 4 -16.08 -15.69 -1.28
C SER A 4 -17.35 -15.84 -2.14
N ALA A 5 -17.82 -14.78 -2.80
CA ALA A 5 -19.08 -14.81 -3.57
C ALA A 5 -18.84 -15.00 -5.08
N ARG A 6 -18.24 -16.10 -5.48
CA ARG A 6 -17.85 -16.35 -6.88
C ARG A 6 -18.91 -16.82 -7.88
N PRO A 7 -19.95 -17.58 -7.52
CA PRO A 7 -20.92 -18.05 -8.51
C PRO A 7 -21.91 -16.97 -8.98
N THR A 8 -22.29 -16.05 -8.12
CA THR A 8 -23.42 -15.13 -8.34
C THR A 8 -23.16 -14.02 -9.35
N LYS A 9 -21.92 -13.63 -9.61
CA LYS A 9 -21.62 -12.51 -10.52
C LYS A 9 -21.76 -12.88 -12.00
N THR A 10 -21.40 -14.10 -12.38
CA THR A 10 -21.58 -14.58 -13.75
C THR A 10 -23.07 -14.72 -14.09
N GLU A 11 -23.88 -15.15 -13.14
CA GLU A 11 -25.31 -15.33 -13.30
C GLU A 11 -26.03 -14.00 -13.51
N TYR A 12 -25.70 -12.96 -12.74
CA TYR A 12 -26.33 -11.64 -12.86
C TYR A 12 -25.80 -10.78 -14.03
N LEU A 13 -24.53 -10.89 -14.36
CA LEU A 13 -23.89 -10.02 -15.36
C LEU A 13 -23.73 -10.68 -16.73
N GLY A 14 -24.01 -11.99 -16.85
CA GLY A 14 -23.79 -12.76 -18.08
C GLY A 14 -22.34 -12.80 -18.55
N LYS A 15 -21.39 -12.42 -17.68
CA LYS A 15 -19.97 -12.37 -17.98
C LYS A 15 -19.16 -12.98 -16.83
N THR A 16 -18.17 -13.78 -17.17
CA THR A 16 -17.21 -14.30 -16.19
C THR A 16 -16.28 -13.18 -15.75
N PRO A 17 -16.21 -12.84 -14.46
CA PRO A 17 -15.29 -11.82 -13.97
C PRO A 17 -13.85 -12.30 -14.08
N LEU A 18 -12.93 -11.38 -14.43
CA LEU A 18 -11.50 -11.60 -14.28
C LEU A 18 -11.16 -11.53 -12.78
N VAL A 19 -10.55 -12.59 -12.25
CA VAL A 19 -10.14 -12.66 -10.85
C VAL A 19 -8.64 -12.43 -10.77
N VAL A 20 -8.21 -11.38 -10.10
CA VAL A 20 -6.78 -11.11 -9.89
C VAL A 20 -6.19 -12.14 -8.94
N GLY A 21 -5.09 -12.74 -9.37
CA GLY A 21 -4.35 -13.76 -8.63
C GLY A 21 -3.05 -14.13 -9.33
N PRO A 22 -2.24 -15.00 -8.72
CA PRO A 22 -0.91 -15.34 -9.21
C PRO A 22 -0.89 -16.06 -10.58
N ASP A 23 -2.01 -16.64 -10.97
CA ASP A 23 -2.13 -17.36 -12.25
C ASP A 23 -2.52 -16.44 -13.43
N LEU A 24 -2.76 -15.15 -13.16
CA LEU A 24 -3.11 -14.18 -14.18
C LEU A 24 -1.87 -13.78 -14.99
N HIS A 25 -2.05 -13.54 -16.28
CA HIS A 25 -0.95 -12.97 -17.09
C HIS A 25 -0.66 -11.54 -16.63
N MET A 26 0.59 -11.28 -16.24
CA MET A 26 1.04 -9.99 -15.71
C MET A 26 2.48 -9.69 -16.14
N GLU A 27 2.87 -8.42 -16.09
CA GLU A 27 4.23 -7.98 -16.40
C GLU A 27 5.23 -8.21 -15.28
N ILE A 28 4.72 -8.39 -14.06
CA ILE A 28 5.55 -8.71 -12.90
C ILE A 28 5.58 -10.23 -12.66
N LYS A 29 6.67 -10.69 -12.04
CA LYS A 29 6.86 -12.08 -11.63
C LYS A 29 6.84 -12.15 -10.11
N LEU A 30 5.97 -12.96 -9.54
CA LEU A 30 5.89 -13.12 -8.10
C LEU A 30 7.00 -14.07 -7.62
N LYS A 31 8.02 -13.54 -6.97
CA LYS A 31 9.17 -14.26 -6.38
C LYS A 31 9.04 -14.44 -4.86
N ALA A 32 7.89 -14.13 -4.29
CA ALA A 32 7.61 -14.44 -2.90
C ALA A 32 7.73 -15.95 -2.64
N GLU A 33 8.12 -16.35 -1.44
CA GLU A 33 8.24 -17.75 -1.02
C GLU A 33 6.96 -18.55 -1.31
N ASN A 34 5.79 -17.93 -1.10
CA ASN A 34 4.50 -18.48 -1.49
C ASN A 34 3.74 -17.46 -2.36
N PRO A 35 3.83 -17.51 -3.70
CA PRO A 35 3.13 -16.59 -4.58
C PRO A 35 1.61 -16.54 -4.40
N LYS A 36 1.00 -17.65 -3.95
CA LYS A 36 -0.45 -17.72 -3.70
C LYS A 36 -0.89 -16.97 -2.44
N SER A 37 0.03 -16.59 -1.57
CA SER A 37 -0.27 -15.77 -0.39
C SER A 37 -0.21 -14.27 -0.67
N VAL A 38 0.27 -13.86 -1.85
CA VAL A 38 0.29 -12.44 -2.23
C VAL A 38 -1.13 -11.98 -2.51
N GLY A 39 -1.59 -10.95 -1.80
CA GLY A 39 -2.91 -10.36 -1.98
C GLY A 39 -3.11 -9.78 -3.39
N ALA A 40 -4.34 -9.85 -3.87
CA ALA A 40 -4.69 -9.34 -5.19
C ALA A 40 -4.47 -7.82 -5.32
N ASP A 41 -4.69 -7.06 -4.26
CA ASP A 41 -4.42 -5.64 -4.11
C ASP A 41 -2.94 -5.34 -4.40
N ARG A 42 -2.04 -6.06 -3.75
CA ARG A 42 -0.59 -5.92 -3.91
C ARG A 42 -0.11 -6.27 -5.33
N ILE A 43 -0.69 -7.31 -5.95
CA ILE A 43 -0.42 -7.66 -7.36
C ILE A 43 -0.83 -6.51 -8.28
N VAL A 44 -2.00 -5.93 -8.04
CA VAL A 44 -2.53 -4.79 -8.79
C VAL A 44 -1.60 -3.58 -8.69
N ASP A 45 -1.26 -3.20 -7.46
CA ASP A 45 -0.49 -2.00 -7.17
C ASP A 45 0.94 -2.11 -7.71
N CYS A 46 1.60 -3.25 -7.52
CA CYS A 46 2.93 -3.52 -8.05
C CYS A 46 2.95 -3.58 -9.58
N THR A 47 1.89 -4.11 -10.22
CA THR A 47 1.78 -4.10 -11.69
C THR A 47 1.77 -2.67 -12.23
N TYR A 48 1.01 -1.76 -11.60
CA TYR A 48 1.02 -0.36 -11.97
C TYR A 48 2.38 0.31 -11.72
N GLY A 49 2.94 0.11 -10.52
CA GLY A 49 4.21 0.70 -10.13
C GLY A 49 5.32 0.34 -11.10
N TYR A 50 5.50 -0.93 -11.40
CA TYR A 50 6.52 -1.42 -12.34
C TYR A 50 6.35 -0.82 -13.74
N ARG A 51 5.12 -0.85 -14.29
CA ARG A 51 4.85 -0.26 -15.61
C ARG A 51 5.13 1.23 -15.67
N LYS A 52 4.82 1.96 -14.60
CA LYS A 52 5.01 3.40 -14.51
C LYS A 52 6.48 3.77 -14.37
N CYS A 53 7.20 3.15 -13.47
CA CYS A 53 8.60 3.47 -13.18
C CYS A 53 9.55 3.01 -14.28
N LYS A 54 9.20 1.92 -15.01
CA LYS A 54 10.08 1.27 -15.98
C LYS A 54 11.43 0.85 -15.39
N GLY A 55 11.42 0.54 -14.10
CA GLY A 55 12.58 0.19 -13.30
C GLY A 55 12.12 -0.30 -11.93
N SER A 56 13.08 -0.41 -10.99
CA SER A 56 12.76 -0.81 -9.63
C SER A 56 11.84 0.20 -8.92
N CYS A 57 10.95 -0.31 -8.09
CA CYS A 57 10.05 0.54 -7.31
C CYS A 57 9.65 -0.09 -5.98
N ILE A 58 9.33 0.76 -5.02
CA ILE A 58 8.61 0.41 -3.80
C ILE A 58 7.21 1.02 -3.87
N ILE A 59 6.19 0.19 -3.69
CA ILE A 59 4.81 0.67 -3.57
C ILE A 59 4.42 0.67 -2.10
N VAL A 60 3.98 1.82 -1.61
CA VAL A 60 3.52 2.00 -0.23
C VAL A 60 2.00 2.17 -0.26
N ASP A 61 1.25 1.16 0.16
CA ASP A 61 -0.21 1.28 0.31
C ASP A 61 -0.59 1.55 1.76
N PHE A 62 -1.18 2.73 1.99
CA PHE A 62 -1.70 3.18 3.28
C PHE A 62 -3.15 2.72 3.49
N GLY A 63 -3.33 1.42 3.56
CA GLY A 63 -4.62 0.77 3.83
C GLY A 63 -4.89 0.47 5.31
N THR A 64 -5.64 -0.59 5.57
CA THR A 64 -5.86 -1.14 6.92
C THR A 64 -4.54 -1.57 7.57
N ALA A 65 -3.69 -2.26 6.82
CA ALA A 65 -2.25 -2.35 7.08
C ALA A 65 -1.53 -1.41 6.11
N THR A 66 -0.33 -0.95 6.44
CA THR A 66 0.54 -0.31 5.45
C THR A 66 1.52 -1.34 4.94
N THR A 67 1.52 -1.53 3.62
CA THR A 67 2.45 -2.45 2.95
C THR A 67 3.50 -1.66 2.18
N PHE A 68 4.72 -2.19 2.16
CA PHE A 68 5.85 -1.68 1.38
C PHE A 68 6.30 -2.83 0.49
N ASP A 69 5.99 -2.77 -0.77
CA ASP A 69 6.20 -3.86 -1.72
C ASP A 69 7.25 -3.47 -2.76
N TYR A 70 8.33 -4.24 -2.83
CA TYR A 70 9.44 -3.99 -3.75
C TYR A 70 9.35 -4.85 -5.00
N VAL A 71 9.47 -4.20 -6.14
CA VAL A 71 9.64 -4.82 -7.45
C VAL A 71 10.98 -4.36 -8.04
N ASN A 72 11.83 -5.30 -8.47
CA ASN A 72 13.14 -4.99 -9.03
C ASN A 72 13.07 -4.57 -10.51
N ASN A 73 14.23 -4.24 -11.09
CA ASN A 73 14.35 -3.82 -12.50
C ASN A 73 13.90 -4.89 -13.51
N GLU A 74 13.94 -6.17 -13.14
CA GLU A 74 13.49 -7.29 -13.97
C GLU A 74 11.99 -7.59 -13.84
N GLY A 75 11.25 -6.75 -13.09
CA GLY A 75 9.84 -6.93 -12.82
C GLY A 75 9.54 -8.04 -11.82
N GLU A 76 10.47 -8.37 -10.94
CA GLU A 76 10.27 -9.39 -9.93
C GLU A 76 9.80 -8.76 -8.62
N PHE A 77 8.59 -9.10 -8.18
CA PHE A 77 8.10 -8.83 -6.84
C PHE A 77 8.83 -9.74 -5.85
N GLN A 78 9.71 -9.18 -5.03
CA GLN A 78 10.62 -9.96 -4.21
C GLN A 78 10.38 -9.83 -2.71
N TYR A 79 10.17 -8.63 -2.23
CA TYR A 79 10.16 -8.34 -0.80
C TYR A 79 8.98 -7.47 -0.41
N THR A 80 8.59 -7.61 0.85
CA THR A 80 7.52 -6.84 1.47
C THR A 80 7.83 -6.55 2.92
N VAL A 81 7.40 -5.38 3.37
CA VAL A 81 7.25 -5.07 4.80
C VAL A 81 5.80 -4.73 5.05
N ILE A 82 5.26 -5.18 6.17
CA ILE A 82 3.88 -4.93 6.57
C ILE A 82 3.89 -4.31 7.97
N ALA A 83 3.32 -3.12 8.08
CA ALA A 83 3.16 -2.40 9.34
C ALA A 83 1.68 -2.20 9.69
N PRO A 84 1.32 -1.97 10.96
CA PRO A 84 -0.04 -1.54 11.31
C PRO A 84 -0.38 -0.27 10.55
N GLY A 85 -1.57 -0.19 9.94
CA GLY A 85 -1.99 1.03 9.26
C GLY A 85 -2.22 2.20 10.22
N LEU A 86 -2.15 3.42 9.69
CA LEU A 86 -2.28 4.65 10.47
C LEU A 86 -3.60 4.71 11.28
N GLY A 87 -4.71 4.26 10.67
CA GLY A 87 -6.01 4.17 11.33
C GLY A 87 -6.03 3.18 12.49
N ILE A 88 -5.44 1.99 12.29
CA ILE A 88 -5.33 0.98 13.36
C ILE A 88 -4.47 1.52 14.50
N SER A 89 -3.35 2.17 14.20
CA SER A 89 -2.44 2.76 15.20
C SER A 89 -3.15 3.81 16.05
N ALA A 90 -3.94 4.69 15.43
CA ALA A 90 -4.76 5.68 16.15
C ALA A 90 -5.83 5.00 17.02
N THR A 91 -6.56 4.02 16.48
CA THR A 91 -7.61 3.30 17.21
C THR A 91 -7.05 2.49 18.37
N ALA A 92 -5.83 1.97 18.27
CA ALA A 92 -5.20 1.23 19.37
C ALA A 92 -5.03 2.09 20.62
N LEU A 93 -4.75 3.39 20.49
CA LEU A 93 -4.66 4.31 21.63
C LEU A 93 -5.98 4.45 22.38
N THR A 94 -7.10 4.51 21.69
CA THR A 94 -8.42 4.65 22.31
C THR A 94 -8.95 3.33 22.86
N SER A 95 -8.79 2.24 22.13
CA SER A 95 -9.32 0.92 22.49
C SER A 95 -8.57 0.26 23.66
N GLN A 96 -7.29 0.59 23.85
CA GLN A 96 -6.43 -0.01 24.89
C GLN A 96 -6.24 0.91 26.11
N THR A 97 -6.89 2.07 26.14
CA THR A 97 -6.76 3.02 27.27
C THR A 97 -8.14 3.47 27.76
N ALA A 98 -8.24 3.75 29.07
CA ALA A 98 -9.51 4.10 29.69
C ALA A 98 -9.93 5.59 29.50
N LYS A 99 -9.01 6.45 29.06
CA LYS A 99 -9.21 7.91 29.09
C LYS A 99 -8.88 8.65 27.80
N LEU A 100 -8.29 7.98 26.81
CA LEU A 100 -7.93 8.65 25.56
C LEU A 100 -9.15 8.70 24.62
N PRO A 101 -9.54 9.89 24.13
CA PRO A 101 -10.69 10.03 23.24
C PRO A 101 -10.34 9.57 21.80
N GLU A 102 -11.37 9.38 20.98
CA GLU A 102 -11.17 9.26 19.53
C GLU A 102 -10.68 10.59 18.98
N ILE A 103 -9.76 10.51 18.02
CA ILE A 103 -9.16 11.67 17.36
C ILE A 103 -9.32 11.60 15.85
N GLU A 104 -9.45 12.74 15.22
CA GLU A 104 -9.27 12.88 13.79
C GLU A 104 -7.78 12.77 13.44
N ILE A 105 -7.45 11.95 12.45
CA ILE A 105 -6.08 11.79 11.95
C ILE A 105 -5.75 12.97 11.06
N LYS A 106 -5.08 13.95 11.64
CA LYS A 106 -4.54 15.12 10.92
C LYS A 106 -3.26 15.58 11.57
N LYS A 107 -2.36 16.16 10.77
CA LYS A 107 -1.13 16.74 11.28
C LYS A 107 -1.45 17.98 12.10
N PRO A 108 -1.03 18.04 13.37
CA PRO A 108 -1.14 19.26 14.17
C PRO A 108 -0.09 20.29 13.71
N GLU A 109 -0.29 21.56 14.07
CA GLU A 109 0.63 22.66 13.72
C GLU A 109 2.05 22.49 14.31
N SER A 110 2.14 21.79 15.44
CA SER A 110 3.41 21.52 16.13
C SER A 110 3.48 20.09 16.60
N VAL A 111 4.69 19.53 16.62
CA VAL A 111 4.97 18.24 17.27
C VAL A 111 4.72 18.30 18.80
N LEU A 112 4.79 19.49 19.38
CA LEU A 112 4.52 19.71 20.79
C LEU A 112 3.02 19.91 21.03
N GLY A 113 2.33 18.84 21.42
CA GLY A 113 0.91 18.89 21.77
C GLY A 113 0.69 19.63 23.10
N THR A 114 -0.27 20.54 23.12
CA THR A 114 -0.63 21.33 24.31
C THR A 114 -1.82 20.76 25.10
N ASN A 115 -2.47 19.74 24.55
CA ASN A 115 -3.56 19.01 25.17
C ASN A 115 -3.55 17.54 24.70
N THR A 116 -4.41 16.70 25.29
CA THR A 116 -4.47 15.26 24.97
C THR A 116 -4.70 15.01 23.48
N ILE A 117 -5.63 15.72 22.83
CA ILE A 117 -5.97 15.52 21.42
C ILE A 117 -4.78 15.85 20.52
N THR A 118 -4.19 17.04 20.68
CA THR A 118 -3.03 17.46 19.87
C THR A 118 -1.79 16.61 20.17
N GLY A 119 -1.61 16.16 21.42
CA GLY A 119 -0.56 15.21 21.78
C GLY A 119 -0.72 13.84 21.10
N MET A 120 -1.94 13.30 21.06
CA MET A 120 -2.26 12.05 20.34
C MET A 120 -2.07 12.22 18.83
N GLN A 121 -2.58 13.29 18.24
CA GLN A 121 -2.40 13.59 16.82
C GLN A 121 -0.93 13.70 16.46
N SER A 122 -0.15 14.36 17.29
CA SER A 122 1.29 14.50 17.12
C SER A 122 2.00 13.13 17.15
N GLY A 123 1.76 12.34 18.18
CA GLY A 123 2.35 11.02 18.33
C GLY A 123 1.99 10.08 17.16
N VAL A 124 0.72 10.09 16.75
CA VAL A 124 0.24 9.27 15.65
C VAL A 124 0.85 9.71 14.32
N VAL A 125 0.78 11.00 13.97
CA VAL A 125 1.21 11.46 12.63
C VAL A 125 2.72 11.55 12.52
N TYR A 126 3.41 12.24 13.42
CA TYR A 126 4.89 12.34 13.35
C TYR A 126 5.58 11.00 13.61
N GLY A 127 5.05 10.19 14.53
CA GLY A 127 5.56 8.84 14.77
C GLY A 127 5.41 7.96 13.54
N TYR A 128 4.30 8.11 12.80
CA TYR A 128 4.05 7.35 11.59
C TYR A 128 4.93 7.81 10.42
N ILE A 129 5.16 9.11 10.25
CA ILE A 129 6.12 9.65 9.28
C ILE A 129 7.50 9.01 9.53
N GLY A 130 7.99 9.06 10.77
CA GLY A 130 9.28 8.45 11.12
C GLY A 130 9.30 6.93 10.88
N THR A 131 8.19 6.22 11.09
CA THR A 131 8.07 4.78 10.77
C THR A 131 8.24 4.54 9.28
N VAL A 132 7.55 5.32 8.44
CA VAL A 132 7.62 5.20 6.97
C VAL A 132 9.03 5.52 6.46
N GLU A 133 9.60 6.63 6.89
CA GLU A 133 10.96 7.05 6.52
C GLU A 133 12.00 6.00 6.89
N TYR A 134 11.93 5.49 8.13
CA TYR A 134 12.89 4.51 8.60
C TYR A 134 12.79 3.19 7.85
N ILE A 135 11.57 2.70 7.59
CA ILE A 135 11.35 1.47 6.81
C ILE A 135 11.89 1.64 5.40
N LEU A 136 11.56 2.74 4.71
CA LEU A 136 12.04 3.00 3.34
C LEU A 136 13.56 3.08 3.27
N LYS A 137 14.20 3.79 4.20
CA LYS A 137 15.66 3.88 4.29
C LYS A 137 16.32 2.51 4.50
N GLU A 138 15.80 1.70 5.43
CA GLU A 138 16.34 0.36 5.69
C GLU A 138 16.06 -0.60 4.53
N MET A 139 14.93 -0.48 3.84
CA MET A 139 14.66 -1.26 2.63
C MET A 139 15.65 -0.90 1.51
N LYS A 140 15.78 0.38 1.14
CA LYS A 140 16.74 0.85 0.11
C LYS A 140 18.17 0.38 0.40
N LYS A 141 18.57 0.46 1.67
CA LYS A 141 19.90 -0.01 2.13
C LYS A 141 20.04 -1.54 1.99
N ALA A 142 19.05 -2.32 2.44
CA ALA A 142 19.11 -3.78 2.39
C ALA A 142 19.09 -4.31 0.94
N LEU A 143 18.37 -3.61 0.05
CA LEU A 143 18.28 -3.89 -1.38
C LEU A 143 19.54 -3.43 -2.14
N ASN A 144 20.35 -2.55 -1.56
CA ASN A 144 21.38 -1.76 -2.25
C ASN A 144 20.83 -1.06 -3.51
N ASP A 145 19.60 -0.55 -3.40
CA ASP A 145 18.86 0.12 -4.47
C ASP A 145 18.33 1.46 -3.95
N TYR A 146 19.19 2.48 -3.97
CA TYR A 146 18.89 3.80 -3.42
C TYR A 146 18.09 4.67 -4.39
N ASP A 147 18.10 4.33 -5.68
CA ASP A 147 17.45 5.10 -6.75
C ASP A 147 16.06 4.53 -7.11
N CYS A 148 15.59 3.49 -6.40
CA CYS A 148 14.27 2.93 -6.65
C CYS A 148 13.17 3.98 -6.38
N THR A 149 12.22 4.09 -7.31
CA THR A 149 11.11 5.03 -7.19
C THR A 149 10.12 4.55 -6.13
N VAL A 150 9.70 5.44 -5.24
CA VAL A 150 8.70 5.17 -4.20
C VAL A 150 7.37 5.81 -4.55
N ILE A 151 6.35 5.00 -4.81
CA ILE A 151 4.99 5.46 -5.09
C ILE A 151 4.09 5.09 -3.90
N ALA A 152 3.41 6.08 -3.36
CA ALA A 152 2.43 5.90 -2.29
C ALA A 152 1.00 5.93 -2.80
N THR A 153 0.12 5.15 -2.16
CA THR A 153 -1.32 5.10 -2.41
C THR A 153 -2.09 4.87 -1.10
N GLY A 154 -3.40 4.75 -1.18
CA GLY A 154 -4.27 4.50 -0.03
C GLY A 154 -4.86 5.76 0.59
N GLY A 155 -6.00 5.61 1.28
CA GLY A 155 -6.84 6.74 1.69
C GLY A 155 -6.19 7.73 2.68
N LEU A 156 -5.35 7.24 3.59
CA LEU A 156 -4.63 8.08 4.57
C LEU A 156 -3.22 8.46 4.11
N GLY A 157 -2.77 7.98 2.96
CA GLY A 157 -1.42 8.18 2.46
C GLY A 157 -1.08 9.65 2.19
N ARG A 158 -2.05 10.46 1.78
CA ARG A 158 -1.82 11.88 1.50
C ARG A 158 -1.27 12.64 2.70
N VAL A 159 -1.74 12.34 3.91
CA VAL A 159 -1.29 13.02 5.15
C VAL A 159 0.19 12.74 5.43
N ILE A 160 0.68 11.55 5.03
CA ILE A 160 2.07 11.14 5.27
C ILE A 160 2.95 11.51 4.09
N ALA A 161 2.50 11.25 2.86
CA ALA A 161 3.31 11.46 1.66
C ALA A 161 3.68 12.93 1.42
N SER A 162 2.87 13.89 1.90
CA SER A 162 3.19 15.32 1.82
C SER A 162 4.23 15.79 2.85
N GLU A 163 4.66 14.94 3.75
CA GLU A 163 5.49 15.28 4.90
C GLU A 163 6.86 14.61 4.90
N THR A 164 7.21 13.91 3.83
CA THR A 164 8.48 13.21 3.69
C THR A 164 9.00 13.25 2.26
N ASP A 165 10.29 13.41 2.09
CA ASP A 165 10.98 13.34 0.80
C ASP A 165 11.33 11.89 0.39
N GLU A 166 11.04 10.90 1.22
CA GLU A 166 11.27 9.49 0.90
C GLU A 166 10.22 8.88 -0.04
N ILE A 167 9.12 9.59 -0.29
CA ILE A 167 8.05 9.22 -1.23
C ILE A 167 8.09 10.16 -2.42
N ASP A 168 8.39 9.62 -3.61
CA ASP A 168 8.52 10.41 -4.83
C ASP A 168 7.16 10.85 -5.39
N GLU A 169 6.13 10.04 -5.20
CA GLU A 169 4.79 10.34 -5.71
C GLU A 169 3.69 9.73 -4.83
N TYR A 170 2.59 10.49 -4.65
CA TYR A 170 1.34 9.98 -4.12
C TYR A 170 0.28 9.91 -5.22
N ASP A 171 -0.22 8.70 -5.52
CA ASP A 171 -1.25 8.45 -6.52
C ASP A 171 -2.42 7.68 -5.88
N PRO A 172 -3.58 8.29 -5.66
CA PRO A 172 -4.73 7.62 -5.05
C PRO A 172 -5.39 6.58 -5.97
N ASP A 173 -5.05 6.57 -7.26
CA ASP A 173 -5.69 5.75 -8.28
C ASP A 173 -4.86 4.53 -8.69
N VAL A 174 -3.79 4.20 -7.97
CA VAL A 174 -2.88 3.07 -8.25
C VAL A 174 -3.67 1.79 -8.52
N ALA A 175 -4.58 1.42 -7.63
CA ALA A 175 -5.38 0.20 -7.75
C ALA A 175 -6.25 0.18 -9.02
N TYR A 176 -6.92 1.30 -9.36
CA TYR A 176 -7.74 1.38 -10.59
C TYR A 176 -6.88 1.27 -11.85
N LYS A 177 -5.73 1.92 -11.86
CA LYS A 177 -4.78 1.89 -12.98
C LYS A 177 -4.18 0.49 -13.13
N GLY A 178 -3.81 -0.17 -12.03
CA GLY A 178 -3.32 -1.54 -12.04
C GLY A 178 -4.34 -2.57 -12.52
N ILE A 179 -5.60 -2.47 -12.05
CA ILE A 179 -6.70 -3.32 -12.54
C ILE A 179 -6.89 -3.14 -14.05
N ARG A 180 -6.85 -1.90 -14.55
CA ARG A 180 -6.97 -1.63 -15.98
C ARG A 180 -5.85 -2.29 -16.78
N ILE A 181 -4.62 -2.21 -16.30
CA ILE A 181 -3.46 -2.86 -16.93
C ILE A 181 -3.67 -4.37 -17.01
N LEU A 182 -4.01 -5.01 -15.90
CA LEU A 182 -4.25 -6.46 -15.84
C LEU A 182 -5.41 -6.87 -16.75
N TYR A 183 -6.48 -6.09 -16.79
CA TYR A 183 -7.59 -6.33 -17.71
C TYR A 183 -7.13 -6.28 -19.18
N GLU A 184 -6.37 -5.26 -19.57
CA GLU A 184 -5.87 -5.11 -20.94
C GLU A 184 -4.96 -6.28 -21.37
N LEU A 185 -4.13 -6.77 -20.45
CA LEU A 185 -3.24 -7.92 -20.71
C LEU A 185 -4.01 -9.25 -20.87
N ASN A 186 -5.20 -9.36 -20.26
CA ASN A 186 -5.95 -10.62 -20.21
C ASN A 186 -7.25 -10.61 -21.02
N LYS A 187 -7.63 -9.48 -21.63
CA LYS A 187 -8.80 -9.43 -22.50
C LYS A 187 -8.54 -10.27 -23.74
N GLY A 188 -9.40 -11.26 -23.98
CA GLY A 188 -9.30 -12.15 -25.15
C GLY A 188 -8.48 -13.44 -24.93
N VAL A 189 -7.88 -13.64 -23.78
CA VAL A 189 -7.35 -14.94 -23.35
C VAL A 189 -8.54 -15.77 -22.88
N LYS A 190 -8.90 -16.83 -23.63
CA LYS A 190 -9.93 -17.82 -23.29
C LYS A 190 -9.33 -18.98 -22.52
#